data_7fcd359740f94ee196d52b89d24406c1
#
_entry.id   7fcd359740f94ee196d52b89d24406c1
#
_cell.length_a   1.000
_cell.length_b   1.000
_cell.length_c   1.000
_cell.angle_alpha   90.00
_cell.angle_beta   90.00
_cell.angle_gamma   90.00
#
_symmetry.space_group_name_H-M   'P 1'
#
loop_
_entity.id
_entity.type
_entity.pdbx_description
1 polymer ?
#
loop_
_entity_poly.entity_id
_entity_poly.type
_entity_poly.pdbx_seq_one_letter_code
_entity_poly.pdbx_strand_id
1 'polypeptide(L)'
;MKEFSSDEYGGEEMFVDYMLGNFELGAAVRAINVSGVYSTYDLTGSVWGGTFEVQDPEYGNMTTSVDMFLSFNGGSEVLYQTFNKSEMVTGDAGLPQFQVQLAFGTAVSALGNPSFSGGDVIGVRFAVNLTDGRIISSESRTGYMTQNYFNSPFAYNLSIECFLQGAPLPGSYRIEGQDSWGDGWNGGSIDVVVDGANIGNFTFTSGGSGASGTYVVPSSASSMDFVWNAGSYDEEVTFQIYYTDASGTESLFHSDGPSMAAGSLGLVFCQ
;
A
#
# COMPACT_ATOMS: atom_id res chain seq x y z
N MET A 1 6.14 -4.80 39.22
CA MET A 1 4.91 -5.08 38.47
C MET A 1 4.07 -6.00 39.36
N LYS A 2 2.89 -5.60 39.83
CA LYS A 2 1.99 -6.52 40.52
C LYS A 2 1.36 -7.41 39.43
N GLU A 3 1.46 -8.73 39.62
CA GLU A 3 0.69 -9.66 38.81
C GLU A 3 -0.78 -9.56 39.27
N PHE A 4 -1.64 -9.27 38.30
CA PHE A 4 -3.09 -9.29 38.52
C PHE A 4 -3.60 -10.69 38.25
N SER A 5 -4.20 -11.35 39.25
CA SER A 5 -4.92 -12.60 39.04
C SER A 5 -6.43 -12.33 39.01
N SER A 6 -7.13 -13.03 38.13
CA SER A 6 -8.58 -12.91 37.95
C SER A 6 -9.38 -13.16 39.25
N ASP A 7 -8.78 -13.88 40.21
CA ASP A 7 -9.43 -14.26 41.46
C ASP A 7 -9.33 -13.18 42.56
N GLU A 8 -8.38 -12.24 42.40
CA GLU A 8 -8.13 -11.20 43.40
C GLU A 8 -8.92 -9.91 43.15
N TYR A 9 -9.40 -9.70 41.91
CA TYR A 9 -9.99 -8.41 41.47
C TYR A 9 -11.35 -8.51 40.77
N GLY A 10 -12.02 -9.63 40.74
CA GLY A 10 -13.43 -9.72 40.33
C GLY A 10 -13.72 -9.59 38.85
N GLY A 11 -12.75 -9.83 37.96
CA GLY A 11 -12.96 -9.95 36.51
C GLY A 11 -12.58 -8.76 35.63
N GLU A 12 -13.01 -8.81 34.40
CA GLU A 12 -12.64 -7.85 33.34
C GLU A 12 -13.01 -6.38 33.64
N GLU A 13 -14.12 -6.14 34.36
CA GLU A 13 -14.56 -4.78 34.72
C GLU A 13 -13.54 -4.04 35.61
N MET A 14 -12.97 -4.74 36.62
CA MET A 14 -11.97 -4.11 37.50
C MET A 14 -10.64 -3.85 36.82
N PHE A 15 -10.26 -4.65 35.82
CA PHE A 15 -9.08 -4.38 35.01
C PHE A 15 -9.27 -3.14 34.17
N VAL A 16 -10.43 -2.99 33.54
CA VAL A 16 -10.79 -1.81 32.77
C VAL A 16 -10.79 -0.56 33.65
N ASP A 17 -11.41 -0.60 34.83
CA ASP A 17 -11.43 0.53 35.77
C ASP A 17 -10.03 0.90 36.27
N TYR A 18 -9.17 -0.09 36.52
CA TYR A 18 -7.79 0.15 36.87
C TYR A 18 -7.02 0.83 35.72
N MET A 19 -7.19 0.35 34.50
CA MET A 19 -6.57 0.95 33.31
C MET A 19 -7.04 2.39 33.11
N LEU A 20 -8.35 2.63 33.19
CA LEU A 20 -8.95 3.96 33.06
C LEU A 20 -8.48 4.94 34.15
N GLY A 21 -8.25 4.44 35.39
CA GLY A 21 -7.80 5.26 36.52
C GLY A 21 -6.27 5.52 36.56
N ASN A 22 -5.46 4.74 35.87
CA ASN A 22 -3.99 4.77 36.01
C ASN A 22 -3.24 5.10 34.71
N PHE A 23 -3.92 5.15 33.57
CA PHE A 23 -3.31 5.47 32.27
C PHE A 23 -4.08 6.61 31.60
N GLU A 24 -3.35 7.57 31.09
CA GLU A 24 -3.93 8.58 30.22
C GLU A 24 -4.28 7.93 28.89
N LEU A 25 -5.58 7.74 28.64
CA LEU A 25 -6.07 7.22 27.39
C LEU A 25 -5.99 8.32 26.32
N GLY A 26 -5.45 7.96 25.16
CA GLY A 26 -5.37 8.81 23.99
C GLY A 26 -6.61 8.69 23.12
N ALA A 27 -6.46 9.02 21.85
CA ALA A 27 -7.48 8.84 20.83
C ALA A 27 -6.99 7.87 19.75
N ALA A 28 -7.92 7.38 18.93
CA ALA A 28 -7.66 6.56 17.76
C ALA A 28 -8.38 7.15 16.54
N VAL A 29 -7.76 7.04 15.36
CA VAL A 29 -8.40 7.32 14.07
C VAL A 29 -8.49 5.98 13.32
N ARG A 30 -9.64 5.35 13.39
CA ARG A 30 -9.88 4.04 12.77
C ARG A 30 -10.26 4.19 11.30
N ALA A 31 -9.62 3.41 10.44
CA ALA A 31 -10.03 3.26 9.05
C ALA A 31 -11.21 2.27 8.99
N ILE A 32 -12.36 2.72 8.49
CA ILE A 32 -13.55 1.87 8.29
C ILE A 32 -13.47 1.21 6.91
N ASN A 33 -13.28 2.03 5.87
CA ASN A 33 -13.05 1.59 4.51
C ASN A 33 -12.10 2.59 3.85
N VAL A 34 -10.89 2.15 3.58
CA VAL A 34 -9.88 2.98 2.93
C VAL A 34 -9.36 2.23 1.72
N SER A 35 -9.32 2.92 0.59
CA SER A 35 -8.88 2.36 -0.68
C SER A 35 -8.28 3.44 -1.57
N GLY A 36 -7.73 3.01 -2.69
CA GLY A 36 -7.17 3.87 -3.72
C GLY A 36 -5.65 3.79 -3.78
N VAL A 37 -5.15 4.03 -4.96
CA VAL A 37 -3.73 4.08 -5.31
C VAL A 37 -3.51 5.29 -6.20
N TYR A 38 -2.31 5.81 -6.20
CA TYR A 38 -1.94 6.90 -7.10
C TYR A 38 -1.25 6.37 -8.34
N SER A 39 -1.61 6.92 -9.49
CA SER A 39 -1.00 6.60 -10.78
C SER A 39 -0.35 7.84 -11.38
N THR A 40 0.89 7.70 -11.86
CA THR A 40 1.60 8.77 -12.58
C THR A 40 0.84 9.24 -13.82
N TYR A 41 -0.02 8.42 -14.38
CA TYR A 41 -0.79 8.69 -15.62
C TYR A 41 -2.18 9.26 -15.38
N ASP A 42 -2.68 9.23 -14.14
CA ASP A 42 -4.02 9.74 -13.84
C ASP A 42 -4.03 10.58 -12.56
N LEU A 43 -3.60 11.83 -12.69
CA LEU A 43 -3.59 12.77 -11.57
C LEU A 43 -4.98 13.16 -11.09
N THR A 44 -5.99 13.03 -11.92
CA THR A 44 -7.36 13.48 -11.60
C THR A 44 -8.26 12.35 -11.13
N GLY A 45 -8.14 11.17 -11.73
CA GLY A 45 -8.95 10.00 -11.40
C GLY A 45 -8.35 9.11 -10.30
N SER A 46 -7.03 9.20 -10.06
CA SER A 46 -6.40 8.51 -8.94
C SER A 46 -6.77 9.20 -7.63
N VAL A 47 -7.58 8.54 -6.81
CA VAL A 47 -8.07 9.06 -5.53
C VAL A 47 -7.80 8.04 -4.44
N TRP A 48 -7.23 8.50 -3.33
CA TRP A 48 -7.12 7.74 -2.10
C TRP A 48 -8.03 8.32 -1.04
N GLY A 49 -8.64 7.46 -0.26
CA GLY A 49 -9.45 7.89 0.87
C GLY A 49 -10.48 6.87 1.30
N GLY A 50 -11.43 7.34 2.08
CA GLY A 50 -12.48 6.52 2.65
C GLY A 50 -13.07 7.16 3.90
N THR A 51 -13.76 6.34 4.68
CA THR A 51 -14.37 6.74 5.95
C THR A 51 -13.41 6.45 7.09
N PHE A 52 -13.25 7.44 7.94
CA PHE A 52 -12.48 7.35 9.18
C PHE A 52 -13.39 7.67 10.38
N GLU A 53 -13.10 7.02 11.50
CA GLU A 53 -13.86 7.16 12.74
C GLU A 53 -12.91 7.51 13.88
N VAL A 54 -13.30 8.48 14.70
CA VAL A 54 -12.50 8.93 15.85
C VAL A 54 -13.07 8.34 17.12
N GLN A 55 -12.22 7.68 17.89
CA GLN A 55 -12.53 7.18 19.22
C GLN A 55 -11.59 7.83 20.24
N ASP A 56 -12.14 8.46 21.26
CA ASP A 56 -11.42 8.96 22.42
C ASP A 56 -12.04 8.38 23.72
N PRO A 57 -11.48 8.65 24.90
CA PRO A 57 -11.99 8.09 26.18
C PRO A 57 -13.44 8.42 26.48
N GLU A 58 -13.98 9.48 25.88
CA GLU A 58 -15.38 9.92 26.05
C GLU A 58 -16.20 9.69 24.76
N TYR A 59 -15.91 8.63 24.01
CA TYR A 59 -16.66 8.26 22.80
C TYR A 59 -16.73 9.39 21.76
N GLY A 60 -15.61 10.05 21.53
CA GLY A 60 -15.49 11.17 20.60
C GLY A 60 -15.83 12.53 21.21
N ASN A 61 -16.22 12.60 22.50
CA ASN A 61 -16.61 13.89 23.12
C ASN A 61 -15.42 14.80 23.46
N MET A 62 -14.25 14.24 23.65
CA MET A 62 -13.01 15.01 23.83
C MET A 62 -12.44 15.54 22.51
N THR A 63 -12.77 14.97 21.36
CA THR A 63 -12.25 15.39 20.07
C THR A 63 -12.81 16.75 19.68
N THR A 64 -11.93 17.68 19.28
CA THR A 64 -12.32 18.99 18.70
C THR A 64 -12.17 18.99 17.18
N SER A 65 -11.10 18.38 16.68
CA SER A 65 -10.81 18.26 15.25
C SER A 65 -9.81 17.14 14.97
N VAL A 66 -9.68 16.79 13.71
CA VAL A 66 -8.59 15.94 13.18
C VAL A 66 -7.87 16.73 12.09
N ASP A 67 -6.57 16.92 12.27
CA ASP A 67 -5.71 17.51 11.26
C ASP A 67 -5.10 16.42 10.38
N MET A 68 -5.10 16.64 9.08
CA MET A 68 -4.48 15.79 8.07
C MET A 68 -3.27 16.50 7.48
N PHE A 69 -2.11 15.87 7.60
CA PHE A 69 -0.85 16.34 7.06
C PHE A 69 -0.41 15.49 5.89
N LEU A 70 0.24 16.13 4.92
CA LEU A 70 0.87 15.45 3.78
C LEU A 70 2.38 15.68 3.80
N SER A 71 3.13 14.68 3.33
CA SER A 71 4.57 14.78 3.09
C SER A 71 4.92 14.07 1.78
N PHE A 72 6.06 14.41 1.19
CA PHE A 72 6.60 13.77 0.01
C PHE A 72 7.93 13.09 0.34
N ASN A 73 8.03 11.78 0.09
CA ASN A 73 9.22 10.96 0.36
C ASN A 73 9.79 11.15 1.78
N GLY A 74 8.91 11.25 2.79
CA GLY A 74 9.31 11.47 4.18
C GLY A 74 9.92 12.85 4.48
N GLY A 75 9.75 13.80 3.56
CA GLY A 75 10.16 15.20 3.76
C GLY A 75 9.25 15.97 4.73
N SER A 76 9.34 17.29 4.69
CA SER A 76 8.55 18.17 5.56
C SER A 76 7.06 17.99 5.33
N GLU A 77 6.31 17.98 6.44
CA GLU A 77 4.86 17.90 6.39
C GLU A 77 4.22 19.27 6.13
N VAL A 78 3.11 19.27 5.41
CA VAL A 78 2.22 20.41 5.26
C VAL A 78 0.84 20.06 5.81
N LEU A 79 0.19 20.98 6.52
CA LEU A 79 -1.21 20.81 6.91
C LEU A 79 -2.07 20.92 5.64
N TYR A 80 -2.77 19.84 5.32
CA TYR A 80 -3.63 19.76 4.14
C TYR A 80 -5.07 20.15 4.45
N GLN A 81 -5.63 19.56 5.50
CA GLN A 81 -7.04 19.76 5.86
C GLN A 81 -7.25 19.54 7.36
N THR A 82 -8.17 20.32 7.94
CA THR A 82 -8.71 20.10 9.28
C THR A 82 -10.16 19.68 9.18
N PHE A 83 -10.50 18.57 9.80
CA PHE A 83 -11.87 18.07 9.94
C PHE A 83 -12.39 18.47 11.31
N ASN A 84 -13.27 19.46 11.39
CA ASN A 84 -13.84 19.89 12.65
C ASN A 84 -14.90 18.91 13.14
N LYS A 85 -14.96 18.62 14.43
CA LYS A 85 -15.98 17.71 14.98
C LYS A 85 -17.41 18.09 14.61
N SER A 86 -17.70 19.39 14.56
CA SER A 86 -19.03 19.90 14.19
C SER A 86 -19.47 19.54 12.77
N GLU A 87 -18.53 19.14 11.92
CA GLU A 87 -18.77 18.75 10.51
C GLU A 87 -18.80 17.22 10.35
N MET A 88 -18.42 16.48 11.40
CA MET A 88 -18.43 15.03 11.39
C MET A 88 -19.85 14.49 11.55
N VAL A 89 -20.08 13.33 10.96
CA VAL A 89 -21.35 12.58 11.12
C VAL A 89 -21.16 11.50 12.19
N THR A 90 -22.27 11.11 12.86
CA THR A 90 -22.22 9.99 13.80
C THR A 90 -22.35 8.70 13.01
N GLY A 91 -21.37 7.81 13.16
CA GLY A 91 -21.37 6.48 12.56
C GLY A 91 -22.21 5.46 13.34
N ASP A 92 -22.27 4.23 12.83
CA ASP A 92 -23.06 3.14 13.43
C ASP A 92 -22.61 2.78 14.86
N ALA A 93 -21.33 2.98 15.17
CA ALA A 93 -20.79 2.79 16.52
C ALA A 93 -21.07 3.96 17.48
N GLY A 94 -21.78 4.98 17.03
CA GLY A 94 -22.04 6.19 17.83
C GLY A 94 -20.86 7.16 17.89
N LEU A 95 -19.81 6.93 17.10
CA LEU A 95 -18.58 7.71 17.09
C LEU A 95 -18.54 8.73 15.94
N PRO A 96 -17.82 9.85 16.09
CA PRO A 96 -17.64 10.82 15.00
C PRO A 96 -16.90 10.21 13.82
N GLN A 97 -17.45 10.42 12.62
CA GLN A 97 -16.84 9.97 11.36
C GLN A 97 -16.62 11.14 10.40
N PHE A 98 -15.56 11.06 9.63
CA PHE A 98 -15.25 11.99 8.55
C PHE A 98 -14.81 11.24 7.29
N GLN A 99 -14.96 11.89 6.13
CA GLN A 99 -14.63 11.35 4.83
C GLN A 99 -13.37 12.02 4.30
N VAL A 100 -12.46 11.21 3.77
CA VAL A 100 -11.28 11.69 3.03
C VAL A 100 -11.44 11.29 1.57
N GLN A 101 -11.26 12.25 0.67
CA GLN A 101 -11.10 12.04 -0.76
C GLN A 101 -9.93 12.89 -1.23
N LEU A 102 -8.76 12.29 -1.34
CA LEU A 102 -7.54 12.95 -1.73
C LEU A 102 -7.16 12.52 -3.15
N ALA A 103 -7.47 13.36 -4.14
CA ALA A 103 -7.01 13.15 -5.51
C ALA A 103 -5.50 13.35 -5.61
N PHE A 104 -4.82 12.56 -6.43
CA PHE A 104 -3.36 12.61 -6.58
C PHE A 104 -2.87 14.01 -6.98
N GLY A 105 -3.46 14.61 -8.02
CA GLY A 105 -3.09 15.96 -8.46
C GLY A 105 -3.30 17.02 -7.39
N THR A 106 -4.32 16.85 -6.52
CA THR A 106 -4.56 17.75 -5.38
C THR A 106 -3.46 17.60 -4.32
N ALA A 107 -3.07 16.36 -4.02
CA ALA A 107 -1.97 16.08 -3.09
C ALA A 107 -0.64 16.66 -3.58
N VAL A 108 -0.30 16.44 -4.86
CA VAL A 108 0.90 17.01 -5.50
C VAL A 108 0.90 18.53 -5.42
N SER A 109 -0.25 19.15 -5.73
CA SER A 109 -0.39 20.62 -5.67
C SER A 109 -0.21 21.17 -4.25
N ALA A 110 -0.80 20.51 -3.24
CA ALA A 110 -0.66 20.89 -1.84
C ALA A 110 0.79 20.80 -1.33
N LEU A 111 1.56 19.86 -1.90
CA LEU A 111 2.98 19.65 -1.61
C LEU A 111 3.92 20.62 -2.37
N GLY A 112 3.37 21.58 -3.12
CA GLY A 112 4.17 22.55 -3.87
C GLY A 112 4.64 22.05 -5.23
N ASN A 113 3.95 21.06 -5.82
CA ASN A 113 4.23 20.44 -7.12
C ASN A 113 5.65 19.85 -7.22
N PRO A 114 6.05 18.94 -6.32
CA PRO A 114 7.32 18.24 -6.48
C PRO A 114 7.32 17.45 -7.78
N SER A 115 8.49 17.30 -8.39
CA SER A 115 8.66 16.29 -9.44
C SER A 115 8.50 14.90 -8.80
N PHE A 116 7.74 14.03 -9.44
CA PHE A 116 7.47 12.69 -8.93
C PHE A 116 7.68 11.62 -10.01
N SER A 117 7.95 10.42 -9.56
CA SER A 117 8.12 9.22 -10.37
C SER A 117 7.40 8.05 -9.71
N GLY A 118 7.25 6.94 -10.44
CA GLY A 118 6.80 5.71 -9.81
C GLY A 118 7.75 5.25 -8.72
N GLY A 119 7.18 4.76 -7.63
CA GLY A 119 7.91 4.38 -6.43
C GLY A 119 8.06 5.51 -5.40
N ASP A 120 7.85 6.76 -5.78
CA ASP A 120 7.75 7.86 -4.80
C ASP A 120 6.53 7.66 -3.88
N VAL A 121 6.57 8.29 -2.72
CA VAL A 121 5.57 8.10 -1.66
C VAL A 121 4.99 9.44 -1.21
N ILE A 122 3.66 9.52 -1.20
CA ILE A 122 2.96 10.56 -0.46
C ILE A 122 2.58 10.01 0.91
N GLY A 123 3.16 10.59 1.96
CA GLY A 123 2.80 10.31 3.35
C GLY A 123 1.54 11.08 3.74
N VAL A 124 0.61 10.40 4.39
CA VAL A 124 -0.57 10.99 5.04
C VAL A 124 -0.47 10.73 6.52
N ARG A 125 -0.61 11.74 7.35
CA ARG A 125 -0.64 11.59 8.82
C ARG A 125 -1.82 12.36 9.41
N PHE A 126 -2.49 11.71 10.36
CA PHE A 126 -3.56 12.32 11.14
C PHE A 126 -3.07 12.74 12.53
N ALA A 127 -3.62 13.83 13.05
CA ALA A 127 -3.46 14.26 14.43
C ALA A 127 -4.82 14.66 15.01
N VAL A 128 -5.21 14.05 16.12
CA VAL A 128 -6.46 14.34 16.82
C VAL A 128 -6.22 15.41 17.87
N ASN A 129 -6.91 16.52 17.76
CA ASN A 129 -6.90 17.59 18.74
C ASN A 129 -8.00 17.37 19.78
N LEU A 130 -7.65 17.37 21.05
CA LEU A 130 -8.57 17.12 22.17
C LEU A 130 -8.91 18.43 22.91
N THR A 131 -10.04 18.41 23.62
CA THR A 131 -10.56 19.54 24.42
C THR A 131 -9.64 19.95 25.55
N ASP A 132 -8.79 19.02 26.04
CA ASP A 132 -7.81 19.26 27.11
C ASP A 132 -6.46 19.79 26.58
N GLY A 133 -6.36 20.04 25.28
CA GLY A 133 -5.19 20.58 24.60
C GLY A 133 -4.17 19.54 24.17
N ARG A 134 -4.39 18.24 24.43
CA ARG A 134 -3.51 17.19 23.92
C ARG A 134 -3.72 17.01 22.42
N ILE A 135 -2.64 16.61 21.74
CA ILE A 135 -2.63 16.24 20.32
C ILE A 135 -2.14 14.80 20.23
N ILE A 136 -2.97 13.91 19.69
CA ILE A 136 -2.67 12.50 19.57
C ILE A 136 -2.40 12.15 18.10
N SER A 137 -1.25 11.55 17.82
CA SER A 137 -0.82 11.19 16.47
C SER A 137 -0.04 9.87 16.47
N SER A 138 0.56 9.53 15.33
CA SER A 138 1.40 8.34 15.18
C SER A 138 2.53 8.26 16.21
N GLU A 139 3.05 9.38 16.69
CA GLU A 139 4.12 9.44 17.69
C GLU A 139 3.63 9.11 19.11
N SER A 140 2.35 9.33 19.38
CA SER A 140 1.72 9.09 20.68
C SER A 140 1.12 7.69 20.82
N ARG A 141 1.17 6.86 19.77
CA ARG A 141 0.52 5.54 19.73
C ARG A 141 1.41 4.42 20.28
N THR A 142 0.78 3.36 20.78
CA THR A 142 1.44 2.07 21.02
C THR A 142 1.37 1.17 19.80
N GLY A 143 2.24 0.15 19.72
CA GLY A 143 2.23 -0.80 18.61
C GLY A 143 0.91 -1.56 18.43
N TYR A 144 0.09 -1.69 19.46
CA TYR A 144 -1.21 -2.35 19.39
C TYR A 144 -2.25 -1.57 18.57
N MET A 145 -2.10 -0.25 18.44
CA MET A 145 -3.04 0.59 17.69
C MET A 145 -3.04 0.30 16.18
N THR A 146 -1.98 -0.28 15.66
CA THR A 146 -1.84 -0.64 14.24
C THR A 146 -2.39 -2.03 13.89
N GLN A 147 -2.76 -2.83 14.91
CA GLN A 147 -3.26 -4.19 14.70
C GLN A 147 -4.74 -4.19 14.29
N ASN A 148 -5.18 -5.30 13.72
CA ASN A 148 -6.50 -5.47 13.08
C ASN A 148 -7.69 -5.01 13.93
N TYR A 149 -7.61 -5.09 15.26
CA TYR A 149 -8.70 -4.69 16.14
C TYR A 149 -8.93 -3.18 16.13
N PHE A 150 -7.85 -2.38 16.25
CA PHE A 150 -7.97 -0.91 16.31
C PHE A 150 -7.91 -0.28 14.92
N ASN A 151 -7.14 -0.87 14.00
CA ASN A 151 -6.93 -0.38 12.63
C ASN A 151 -6.67 1.14 12.57
N SER A 152 -5.83 1.62 13.49
CA SER A 152 -5.55 3.05 13.68
C SER A 152 -4.04 3.34 13.56
N PRO A 153 -3.47 3.27 12.36
CA PRO A 153 -2.04 3.56 12.17
C PRO A 153 -1.70 5.04 12.32
N PHE A 154 -2.66 5.95 12.22
CA PHE A 154 -2.51 7.41 12.13
C PHE A 154 -1.72 7.91 10.91
N ALA A 155 -0.93 7.05 10.28
CA ALA A 155 -0.10 7.40 9.13
C ALA A 155 -0.22 6.33 8.04
N TYR A 156 -0.22 6.79 6.80
CA TYR A 156 -0.33 5.96 5.60
C TYR A 156 0.75 6.39 4.61
N ASN A 157 1.36 5.43 3.96
CA ASN A 157 2.29 5.64 2.86
C ASN A 157 1.60 5.25 1.55
N LEU A 158 1.34 6.22 0.72
CA LEU A 158 0.66 6.05 -0.56
C LEU A 158 1.73 6.03 -1.65
N SER A 159 2.09 4.84 -2.09
CA SER A 159 3.02 4.69 -3.19
C SER A 159 2.41 5.23 -4.48
N ILE A 160 3.20 6.00 -5.23
CA ILE A 160 2.84 6.43 -6.57
C ILE A 160 3.19 5.30 -7.52
N GLU A 161 2.17 4.72 -8.11
CA GLU A 161 2.32 3.61 -9.03
C GLU A 161 2.38 4.13 -10.47
N CYS A 162 3.11 3.42 -11.30
CA CYS A 162 3.14 3.65 -12.72
C CYS A 162 2.18 2.66 -13.38
N PHE A 163 0.98 3.09 -13.76
CA PHE A 163 0.08 2.27 -14.55
C PHE A 163 0.23 2.60 -16.04
N LEU A 164 0.33 1.60 -16.86
CA LEU A 164 0.37 1.78 -18.30
C LEU A 164 -0.96 2.34 -18.84
N GLN A 165 -0.91 3.56 -19.31
CA GLN A 165 -1.73 3.98 -20.44
C GLN A 165 -0.77 4.41 -21.56
N GLY A 166 -0.24 3.45 -22.32
CA GLY A 166 0.68 3.80 -23.40
C GLY A 166 1.49 2.60 -23.89
N ALA A 167 2.28 2.83 -24.91
CA ALA A 167 3.17 1.85 -25.47
C ALA A 167 4.20 1.40 -24.41
N PRO A 168 4.56 0.12 -24.36
CA PRO A 168 5.61 -0.38 -23.49
C PRO A 168 6.95 0.26 -23.83
N LEU A 169 7.87 0.26 -22.87
CA LEU A 169 9.24 0.70 -23.12
C LEU A 169 9.88 -0.23 -24.18
N PRO A 170 10.34 0.30 -25.33
CA PRO A 170 11.03 -0.52 -26.28
C PRO A 170 12.40 -0.90 -25.74
N GLY A 171 12.79 -2.16 -25.92
CA GLY A 171 14.05 -2.68 -25.42
C GLY A 171 14.00 -4.17 -25.16
N SER A 172 14.89 -4.66 -24.34
CA SER A 172 14.99 -6.07 -24.01
C SER A 172 14.48 -6.33 -22.60
N TYR A 173 13.62 -7.34 -22.47
CA TYR A 173 13.14 -7.84 -21.19
C TYR A 173 13.70 -9.24 -20.96
N ARG A 174 14.46 -9.40 -19.90
CA ARG A 174 15.05 -10.68 -19.51
C ARG A 174 14.30 -11.22 -18.29
N ILE A 175 13.73 -12.40 -18.46
CA ILE A 175 13.11 -13.14 -17.36
C ILE A 175 14.18 -14.07 -16.80
N GLU A 176 14.35 -14.03 -15.49
CA GLU A 176 15.20 -14.95 -14.72
C GLU A 176 14.30 -15.71 -13.74
N GLY A 177 14.12 -16.99 -13.97
CA GLY A 177 13.27 -17.86 -13.18
C GLY A 177 14.06 -18.76 -12.26
N GLN A 178 13.52 -19.01 -11.07
CA GLN A 178 14.08 -19.96 -10.10
C GLN A 178 13.02 -20.97 -9.72
N ASP A 179 13.51 -22.14 -9.32
CA ASP A 179 12.76 -23.24 -8.76
C ASP A 179 13.49 -23.76 -7.53
N SER A 180 12.81 -23.78 -6.38
CA SER A 180 13.43 -24.14 -5.11
C SER A 180 13.69 -25.63 -4.95
N TRP A 181 12.96 -26.48 -5.68
CA TRP A 181 13.17 -27.92 -5.68
C TRP A 181 14.20 -28.38 -6.72
N GLY A 182 14.31 -27.67 -7.85
CA GLY A 182 15.32 -27.89 -8.87
C GLY A 182 14.89 -28.88 -9.97
N ASP A 183 13.61 -29.17 -10.12
CA ASP A 183 13.07 -30.05 -11.16
C ASP A 183 12.35 -29.31 -12.29
N GLY A 184 12.33 -27.98 -12.24
CA GLY A 184 11.74 -27.08 -13.23
C GLY A 184 10.34 -26.59 -12.83
N TRP A 185 9.74 -25.77 -13.67
CA TRP A 185 8.46 -25.10 -13.36
C TRP A 185 7.20 -26.00 -13.54
N ASN A 186 7.38 -27.29 -13.75
CA ASN A 186 6.32 -28.30 -13.72
C ASN A 186 5.06 -27.94 -14.54
N GLY A 187 5.27 -27.29 -15.69
CA GLY A 187 4.23 -26.80 -16.60
C GLY A 187 3.88 -25.33 -16.40
N GLY A 188 4.39 -24.68 -15.36
CA GLY A 188 4.31 -23.23 -15.19
C GLY A 188 5.08 -22.48 -16.27
N SER A 189 4.58 -21.33 -16.70
CA SER A 189 5.24 -20.51 -17.71
C SER A 189 4.79 -19.06 -17.68
N ILE A 190 5.62 -18.17 -18.26
CA ILE A 190 5.28 -16.77 -18.50
C ILE A 190 5.20 -16.54 -20.00
N ASP A 191 4.02 -16.17 -20.48
CA ASP A 191 3.86 -15.67 -21.84
C ASP A 191 4.21 -14.19 -21.91
N VAL A 192 4.94 -13.81 -22.94
CA VAL A 192 5.23 -12.41 -23.26
C VAL A 192 4.35 -12.00 -24.43
N VAL A 193 3.38 -11.16 -24.16
CA VAL A 193 2.35 -10.75 -25.12
C VAL A 193 2.61 -9.29 -25.53
N VAL A 194 2.75 -9.02 -26.82
CA VAL A 194 2.93 -7.68 -27.39
C VAL A 194 1.84 -7.48 -28.45
N ASP A 195 1.10 -6.37 -28.37
CA ASP A 195 -0.01 -6.02 -29.25
C ASP A 195 -1.04 -7.18 -29.44
N GLY A 196 -1.26 -7.91 -28.36
CA GLY A 196 -2.15 -9.07 -28.31
C GLY A 196 -1.57 -10.35 -28.91
N ALA A 197 -0.34 -10.34 -29.41
CA ALA A 197 0.35 -11.50 -29.94
C ALA A 197 1.35 -12.05 -28.91
N ASN A 198 1.34 -13.36 -28.68
CA ASN A 198 2.38 -14.02 -27.88
C ASN A 198 3.67 -14.04 -28.68
N ILE A 199 4.68 -13.31 -28.24
CA ILE A 199 6.03 -13.23 -28.87
C ILE A 199 7.04 -14.18 -28.24
N GLY A 200 6.69 -14.80 -27.09
CA GLY A 200 7.53 -15.76 -26.42
C GLY A 200 6.90 -16.35 -25.18
N ASN A 201 7.37 -17.53 -24.84
CA ASN A 201 6.97 -18.26 -23.63
C ASN A 201 8.23 -18.61 -22.85
N PHE A 202 8.31 -18.18 -21.60
CA PHE A 202 9.40 -18.54 -20.70
C PHE A 202 8.94 -19.65 -19.77
N THR A 203 9.69 -20.73 -19.79
CA THR A 203 9.58 -21.87 -18.85
C THR A 203 10.89 -22.63 -18.82
N PHE A 204 11.07 -23.50 -17.86
CA PHE A 204 12.12 -24.51 -17.92
C PHE A 204 11.66 -25.82 -17.28
N THR A 205 12.12 -26.94 -17.84
CA THR A 205 11.53 -28.26 -17.63
C THR A 205 12.38 -29.24 -16.85
N SER A 206 13.62 -28.94 -16.56
CA SER A 206 14.48 -29.74 -15.67
C SER A 206 15.94 -29.28 -15.72
N GLY A 207 16.71 -29.70 -14.73
CA GLY A 207 18.18 -29.65 -14.76
C GLY A 207 18.82 -28.48 -14.05
N GLY A 208 18.13 -27.86 -13.12
CA GLY A 208 18.70 -26.82 -12.28
C GLY A 208 17.67 -25.97 -11.56
N SER A 209 18.15 -25.18 -10.62
CA SER A 209 17.33 -24.26 -9.81
C SER A 209 17.09 -22.92 -10.50
N GLY A 210 17.48 -22.72 -11.76
CA GLY A 210 17.25 -21.46 -12.47
C GLY A 210 17.51 -21.51 -13.96
N ALA A 211 16.85 -20.64 -14.70
CA ALA A 211 17.00 -20.39 -16.13
C ALA A 211 16.73 -18.92 -16.46
N SER A 212 17.12 -18.48 -17.66
CA SER A 212 16.78 -17.14 -18.15
C SER A 212 16.40 -17.13 -19.64
N GLY A 213 15.54 -16.20 -20.01
CA GLY A 213 15.13 -15.94 -21.39
C GLY A 213 15.02 -14.44 -21.65
N THR A 214 15.35 -13.99 -22.85
CA THR A 214 15.29 -12.58 -23.24
C THR A 214 14.34 -12.37 -24.40
N TYR A 215 13.49 -11.35 -24.29
CA TYR A 215 12.48 -10.98 -25.27
C TYR A 215 12.64 -9.52 -25.67
N VAL A 216 12.56 -9.24 -26.96
CA VAL A 216 12.74 -7.89 -27.49
C VAL A 216 11.38 -7.30 -27.84
N VAL A 217 11.08 -6.14 -27.27
CA VAL A 217 9.88 -5.36 -27.53
C VAL A 217 10.22 -4.27 -28.52
N PRO A 218 9.57 -4.23 -29.69
CA PRO A 218 9.87 -3.24 -30.72
C PRO A 218 9.34 -1.85 -30.33
N SER A 219 9.96 -0.80 -30.87
CA SER A 219 9.54 0.58 -30.62
C SER A 219 8.16 0.94 -31.19
N SER A 220 7.60 0.07 -32.03
CA SER A 220 6.24 0.21 -32.59
C SER A 220 5.17 -0.43 -31.72
N ALA A 221 5.53 -1.13 -30.63
CA ALA A 221 4.57 -1.79 -29.77
C ALA A 221 3.65 -0.77 -29.08
N SER A 222 2.36 -1.06 -29.09
CA SER A 222 1.33 -0.25 -28.44
C SER A 222 0.84 -0.84 -27.11
N SER A 223 1.09 -2.13 -26.88
CA SER A 223 0.76 -2.80 -25.61
C SER A 223 1.72 -3.95 -25.34
N MET A 224 1.87 -4.29 -24.08
CA MET A 224 2.63 -5.46 -23.62
C MET A 224 2.02 -6.00 -22.33
N ASP A 225 2.07 -7.30 -22.17
CA ASP A 225 1.69 -7.99 -20.94
C ASP A 225 2.60 -9.20 -20.71
N PHE A 226 2.78 -9.55 -19.44
CA PHE A 226 3.35 -10.82 -19.01
C PHE A 226 2.22 -11.62 -18.35
N VAL A 227 2.00 -12.82 -18.84
CA VAL A 227 0.87 -13.65 -18.38
C VAL A 227 1.42 -14.92 -17.74
N TRP A 228 1.16 -15.07 -16.44
CA TRP A 228 1.50 -16.28 -15.71
C TRP A 228 0.51 -17.39 -16.05
N ASN A 229 1.03 -18.50 -16.52
CA ASN A 229 0.29 -19.73 -16.70
C ASN A 229 0.70 -20.70 -15.58
N ALA A 230 -0.24 -21.02 -14.70
CA ALA A 230 0.02 -21.86 -13.54
C ALA A 230 0.40 -23.28 -13.96
N GLY A 231 1.34 -23.86 -13.23
CA GLY A 231 1.75 -25.26 -13.36
C GLY A 231 1.32 -26.10 -12.17
N SER A 232 2.13 -27.10 -11.88
CA SER A 232 2.09 -27.82 -10.61
C SER A 232 3.24 -27.35 -9.73
N TYR A 233 3.02 -27.26 -8.42
CA TYR A 233 4.02 -26.80 -7.46
C TYR A 233 4.47 -25.33 -7.64
N ASP A 234 3.51 -24.45 -7.95
CA ASP A 234 3.77 -23.01 -8.14
C ASP A 234 4.36 -22.34 -6.89
N GLU A 235 4.23 -22.96 -5.72
CA GLU A 235 4.87 -22.56 -4.47
C GLU A 235 6.41 -22.66 -4.46
N GLU A 236 6.99 -23.35 -5.43
CA GLU A 236 8.43 -23.49 -5.59
C GLU A 236 9.02 -22.48 -6.57
N VAL A 237 8.15 -21.78 -7.31
CA VAL A 237 8.50 -20.89 -8.42
C VAL A 237 8.65 -19.45 -7.94
N THR A 238 9.77 -18.85 -8.27
CA THR A 238 10.00 -17.39 -8.20
C THR A 238 10.64 -16.90 -9.48
N PHE A 239 10.48 -15.61 -9.79
CA PHE A 239 11.15 -15.02 -10.95
C PHE A 239 11.42 -13.52 -10.77
N GLN A 240 12.34 -13.02 -11.58
CA GLN A 240 12.61 -11.60 -11.78
C GLN A 240 12.52 -11.28 -13.28
N ILE A 241 12.02 -10.09 -13.58
CA ILE A 241 12.05 -9.51 -14.91
C ILE A 241 12.97 -8.30 -14.88
N TYR A 242 13.94 -8.25 -15.75
CA TYR A 242 14.88 -7.16 -15.92
C TYR A 242 14.60 -6.46 -17.24
N TYR A 243 14.66 -5.15 -17.24
CA TYR A 243 14.57 -4.31 -18.44
C TYR A 243 15.94 -3.75 -18.78
N THR A 244 16.31 -3.86 -20.05
CA THR A 244 17.53 -3.22 -20.60
C THR A 244 17.09 -2.10 -21.55
N ASP A 245 17.50 -0.88 -21.23
CA ASP A 245 17.20 0.31 -21.98
C ASP A 245 18.04 0.46 -23.26
N ALA A 246 17.79 1.53 -24.05
CA ALA A 246 18.53 1.82 -25.27
C ALA A 246 20.04 2.12 -25.02
N SER A 247 20.43 2.47 -23.79
CA SER A 247 21.84 2.67 -23.42
C SER A 247 22.55 1.36 -23.06
N GLY A 248 21.82 0.26 -22.95
CA GLY A 248 22.31 -1.03 -22.51
C GLY A 248 22.35 -1.19 -20.98
N THR A 249 21.72 -0.27 -20.25
CA THR A 249 21.62 -0.38 -18.79
C THR A 249 20.48 -1.34 -18.43
N GLU A 250 20.81 -2.37 -17.67
CA GLU A 250 19.82 -3.33 -17.15
C GLU A 250 19.40 -2.92 -15.74
N SER A 251 18.08 -2.95 -15.47
CA SER A 251 17.50 -2.69 -14.17
C SER A 251 16.44 -3.73 -13.83
N LEU A 252 16.25 -4.03 -12.55
CA LEU A 252 15.16 -4.87 -12.09
C LEU A 252 13.84 -4.15 -12.36
N PHE A 253 12.96 -4.81 -13.11
CA PHE A 253 11.66 -4.29 -13.50
C PHE A 253 10.54 -4.85 -12.61
N HIS A 254 10.59 -6.15 -12.32
CA HIS A 254 9.59 -6.83 -11.50
C HIS A 254 10.16 -8.09 -10.84
N SER A 255 9.61 -8.48 -9.70
CA SER A 255 9.86 -9.79 -9.10
C SER A 255 8.59 -10.31 -8.45
N ASP A 256 8.32 -11.61 -8.58
CA ASP A 256 7.13 -12.25 -8.03
C ASP A 256 7.41 -13.72 -7.64
N GLY A 257 6.44 -14.31 -6.93
CA GLY A 257 6.47 -15.66 -6.38
C GLY A 257 6.75 -15.68 -4.87
N PRO A 258 6.58 -16.83 -4.22
CA PRO A 258 5.93 -18.04 -4.74
C PRO A 258 4.39 -17.95 -4.76
N SER A 259 3.74 -18.89 -5.45
CA SER A 259 2.25 -19.04 -5.46
C SER A 259 1.48 -17.89 -6.11
N MET A 260 1.90 -17.45 -7.28
CA MET A 260 1.25 -16.39 -8.05
C MET A 260 -0.14 -16.82 -8.55
N ALA A 261 -1.04 -15.87 -8.68
CA ALA A 261 -2.32 -16.09 -9.36
C ALA A 261 -2.11 -16.19 -10.88
N ALA A 262 -2.75 -17.18 -11.53
CA ALA A 262 -2.70 -17.28 -12.97
C ALA A 262 -3.38 -16.09 -13.65
N GLY A 263 -2.82 -15.63 -14.76
CA GLY A 263 -3.31 -14.50 -15.55
C GLY A 263 -2.28 -13.42 -15.79
N SER A 264 -2.73 -12.25 -16.22
CA SER A 264 -1.89 -11.07 -16.38
C SER A 264 -1.19 -10.71 -15.06
N LEU A 265 0.12 -10.45 -15.12
CA LEU A 265 0.87 -9.97 -13.97
C LEU A 265 0.55 -8.50 -13.65
N GLY A 266 -0.23 -7.82 -14.50
CA GLY A 266 -0.62 -6.43 -14.30
C GLY A 266 0.56 -5.48 -14.20
N LEU A 267 1.67 -5.77 -14.88
CA LEU A 267 2.91 -5.02 -14.74
C LEU A 267 2.80 -3.63 -15.35
N VAL A 268 3.55 -2.74 -14.76
CA VAL A 268 3.45 -1.31 -15.01
C VAL A 268 4.83 -0.78 -15.39
N PHE A 269 4.91 -0.09 -16.52
CA PHE A 269 6.16 0.42 -17.08
C PHE A 269 6.30 1.91 -16.73
N CYS A 270 7.25 2.27 -15.86
CA CYS A 270 7.62 3.66 -15.60
C CYS A 270 8.71 4.14 -16.56
N GLN A 271 8.51 5.29 -17.16
CA GLN A 271 9.56 6.04 -17.87
C GLN A 271 10.23 7.02 -16.92
#